data_6607bd6cd265708421126cea498d93ae
#
_entry.id   6607bd6cd265708421126cea498d93ae
#
_cell.length_a   1.000
_cell.length_b   1.000
_cell.length_c   1.000
_cell.angle_alpha   90.00
_cell.angle_beta   90.00
_cell.angle_gamma   90.00
#
_symmetry.space_group_name_H-M   'P 1'
#
loop_
_entity.id
_entity.type
_entity.pdbx_description
1 polymer ?
#
loop_
_entity_poly.entity_id
_entity_poly.type
_entity_poly.pdbx_seq_one_letter_code
_entity_poly.pdbx_strand_id
1 'polypeptide(L)'
;MRLWLIRTFILPNISEWHLLLTNFNWPHKEDIDVSIDILQSDGLLYQGRVADYFIDSQGKLTGILLEDVNRFDRDAYNEARKSPATEQPISSAAFWRVIPGSRFYISQSSISNLNVRFVARDQTLISLAEKILDAEDTNTYEVVVESEDDQSNSEHPDIYS
;
A
#
# COMPACT_ATOMS: atom_id res chain seq x y z
N MET A 1 -14.31 -27.52 26.47
CA MET A 1 -13.21 -27.61 27.46
C MET A 1 -11.81 -27.83 26.89
N ARG A 2 -11.64 -28.01 25.56
CA ARG A 2 -10.32 -28.25 24.91
C ARG A 2 -9.57 -26.98 24.47
N LEU A 3 -10.26 -25.86 24.23
CA LEU A 3 -9.66 -24.61 23.75
C LEU A 3 -8.87 -23.83 24.84
N TRP A 4 -9.20 -24.01 26.13
CA TRP A 4 -8.53 -23.36 27.24
C TRP A 4 -7.10 -23.88 27.46
N LEU A 5 -6.86 -25.17 27.24
CA LEU A 5 -5.54 -25.78 27.37
C LEU A 5 -4.55 -25.33 26.32
N ILE A 6 -5.01 -25.10 25.07
CA ILE A 6 -4.18 -24.61 23.97
C ILE A 6 -3.70 -23.16 24.26
N ARG A 7 -4.59 -22.33 24.79
CA ARG A 7 -4.26 -20.93 25.12
C ARG A 7 -3.25 -20.81 26.27
N THR A 8 -3.23 -21.76 27.19
CA THR A 8 -2.34 -21.73 28.37
C THR A 8 -0.93 -22.27 28.07
N PHE A 9 -0.80 -23.19 27.10
CA PHE A 9 0.49 -23.86 26.81
C PHE A 9 1.22 -23.35 25.58
N ILE A 10 0.54 -22.78 24.59
CA ILE A 10 1.15 -22.35 23.32
C ILE A 10 1.39 -20.85 23.28
N LEU A 11 0.49 -20.03 23.84
CA LEU A 11 0.60 -18.57 23.81
C LEU A 11 1.76 -17.95 24.65
N PRO A 12 2.21 -18.54 25.76
CA PRO A 12 3.31 -17.94 26.52
C PRO A 12 4.65 -17.89 25.79
N ASN A 13 4.80 -18.61 24.67
CA ASN A 13 6.05 -18.64 23.90
C ASN A 13 6.04 -17.79 22.62
N ILE A 14 4.93 -17.08 22.33
CA ILE A 14 4.91 -16.16 21.21
C ILE A 14 5.56 -14.86 21.64
N SER A 15 6.66 -14.49 20.99
CA SER A 15 7.34 -13.22 21.22
C SER A 15 6.39 -12.05 21.00
N GLU A 16 6.43 -11.03 21.86
CA GLU A 16 5.69 -9.78 21.68
C GLU A 16 5.97 -9.16 20.31
N TRP A 17 7.18 -9.32 19.80
CA TRP A 17 7.59 -8.85 18.48
C TRP A 17 6.84 -9.55 17.36
N HIS A 18 6.50 -10.83 17.52
CA HIS A 18 5.65 -11.53 16.56
C HIS A 18 4.28 -10.89 16.44
N LEU A 19 3.69 -10.49 17.56
CA LEU A 19 2.38 -9.83 17.57
C LEU A 19 2.44 -8.42 16.98
N LEU A 20 3.54 -7.69 17.20
CA LEU A 20 3.72 -6.32 16.73
C LEU A 20 4.14 -6.23 15.27
N LEU A 21 5.03 -7.13 14.83
CA LEU A 21 5.66 -7.05 13.51
C LEU A 21 4.99 -7.96 12.47
N THR A 22 3.91 -8.65 12.86
CA THR A 22 3.10 -9.44 11.94
C THR A 22 1.63 -9.05 12.04
N ASN A 23 0.88 -9.41 11.02
CA ASN A 23 -0.58 -9.25 11.01
C ASN A 23 -1.31 -10.42 11.70
N PHE A 24 -0.65 -11.12 12.63
CA PHE A 24 -1.13 -12.37 13.26
C PHE A 24 -2.52 -12.28 13.88
N ASN A 25 -2.86 -11.14 14.47
CA ASN A 25 -4.15 -10.92 15.15
C ASN A 25 -5.27 -10.44 14.21
N TRP A 26 -4.99 -10.23 12.93
CA TRP A 26 -5.98 -9.72 11.98
C TRP A 26 -6.73 -10.86 11.29
N PRO A 27 -8.06 -10.75 11.11
CA PRO A 27 -8.87 -11.81 10.51
C PRO A 27 -8.56 -12.08 9.03
N HIS A 28 -8.12 -11.06 8.29
CA HIS A 28 -7.74 -11.12 6.87
C HIS A 28 -6.28 -10.71 6.71
N LYS A 29 -5.38 -11.61 7.08
CA LYS A 29 -3.93 -11.36 7.14
C LYS A 29 -3.32 -11.01 5.78
N GLU A 30 -3.83 -11.62 4.71
CA GLU A 30 -3.41 -11.40 3.34
C GLU A 30 -3.65 -9.98 2.84
N ASP A 31 -4.60 -9.27 3.47
CA ASP A 31 -4.99 -7.92 3.07
C ASP A 31 -4.31 -6.82 3.90
N ILE A 32 -3.45 -7.20 4.85
CA ILE A 32 -2.80 -6.27 5.77
C ILE A 32 -1.28 -6.36 5.65
N ASP A 33 -0.66 -5.26 5.32
CA ASP A 33 0.80 -5.07 5.41
C ASP A 33 1.16 -4.39 6.74
N VAL A 34 2.29 -4.78 7.29
CA VAL A 34 2.87 -4.11 8.46
C VAL A 34 3.90 -3.09 7.97
N SER A 35 3.59 -1.82 8.15
CA SER A 35 4.49 -0.71 7.85
C SER A 35 5.05 -0.14 9.16
N ILE A 36 6.33 0.20 9.17
CA ILE A 36 6.97 0.78 10.35
C ILE A 36 7.74 2.05 10.03
N ASP A 37 7.77 2.95 11.03
CA ASP A 37 8.65 4.11 11.03
C ASP A 37 9.71 3.87 12.11
N ILE A 38 10.98 3.94 11.74
CA ILE A 38 12.10 3.68 12.64
C ILE A 38 12.96 4.94 12.75
N LEU A 39 13.07 5.45 13.96
CA LEU A 39 14.07 6.46 14.31
C LEU A 39 15.32 5.75 14.82
N GLN A 40 16.45 5.95 14.13
CA GLN A 40 17.75 5.45 14.58
C GLN A 40 18.38 6.39 15.61
N SER A 41 19.36 5.86 16.35
CA SER A 41 20.11 6.59 17.38
C SER A 41 20.92 7.76 16.82
N ASP A 42 21.28 7.74 15.54
CA ASP A 42 21.93 8.83 14.81
C ASP A 42 20.96 9.91 14.34
N GLY A 43 19.65 9.74 14.62
CA GLY A 43 18.58 10.67 14.26
C GLY A 43 18.00 10.50 12.88
N LEU A 44 18.44 9.50 12.10
CA LEU A 44 17.84 9.18 10.81
C LEU A 44 16.47 8.50 10.99
N LEU A 45 15.49 8.91 10.19
CA LEU A 45 14.15 8.37 10.21
C LEU A 45 13.90 7.60 8.92
N TYR A 46 13.54 6.34 9.08
CA TYR A 46 13.21 5.42 7.99
C TYR A 46 11.76 4.99 8.08
N GLN A 47 11.15 4.73 6.93
CA GLN A 47 9.82 4.16 6.79
C GLN A 47 9.90 3.02 5.79
N GLY A 48 9.25 1.89 6.08
CA GLY A 48 9.21 0.77 5.17
C GLY A 48 8.19 -0.28 5.58
N ARG A 49 7.99 -1.26 4.71
CA ARG A 49 7.17 -2.43 4.98
C ARG A 49 8.02 -3.52 5.63
N VAL A 50 7.51 -4.18 6.65
CA VAL A 50 8.20 -5.30 7.30
C VAL A 50 8.19 -6.50 6.35
N ALA A 51 9.37 -6.93 5.92
CA ALA A 51 9.55 -8.16 5.15
C ALA A 51 9.82 -9.35 6.07
N ASP A 52 10.64 -9.12 7.12
CA ASP A 52 10.99 -10.13 8.11
C ASP A 52 11.54 -9.47 9.38
N TYR A 53 11.68 -10.22 10.45
CA TYR A 53 12.32 -9.78 11.68
C TYR A 53 13.07 -10.95 12.33
N PHE A 54 14.09 -10.63 13.12
CA PHE A 54 14.98 -11.60 13.74
C PHE A 54 14.91 -11.49 15.25
N ILE A 55 14.76 -12.63 15.91
CA ILE A 55 14.74 -12.74 17.38
C ILE A 55 15.84 -13.71 17.85
N ASP A 56 16.38 -13.47 19.03
CA ASP A 56 17.32 -14.38 19.66
C ASP A 56 16.60 -15.55 20.37
N SER A 57 17.38 -16.44 20.96
CA SER A 57 16.88 -17.60 21.70
C SER A 57 16.04 -17.24 22.95
N GLN A 58 16.10 -15.99 23.39
CA GLN A 58 15.32 -15.46 24.51
C GLN A 58 14.05 -14.71 24.05
N GLY A 59 13.77 -14.68 22.74
CA GLY A 59 12.63 -13.98 22.16
C GLY A 59 12.81 -12.47 22.02
N LYS A 60 14.03 -11.94 22.20
CA LYS A 60 14.33 -10.51 22.02
C LYS A 60 14.60 -10.20 20.56
N LEU A 61 14.10 -9.06 20.10
CA LEU A 61 14.39 -8.55 18.76
C LEU A 61 15.89 -8.32 18.58
N THR A 62 16.47 -8.78 17.48
CA THR A 62 17.85 -8.53 17.09
C THR A 62 17.96 -7.65 15.84
N GLY A 63 16.95 -7.65 14.99
CA GLY A 63 16.90 -6.80 13.81
C GLY A 63 15.60 -6.94 13.03
N ILE A 64 15.39 -6.02 12.10
CA ILE A 64 14.23 -5.97 11.22
C ILE A 64 14.70 -5.83 9.78
N LEU A 65 14.07 -6.58 8.88
CA LEU A 65 14.28 -6.50 7.44
C LEU A 65 13.09 -5.79 6.80
N LEU A 66 13.36 -4.72 6.07
CA LEU A 66 12.36 -3.88 5.44
C LEU A 66 12.43 -3.98 3.92
N GLU A 67 11.29 -3.76 3.29
CA GLU A 67 11.11 -3.51 1.86
C GLU A 67 10.49 -2.12 1.63
N ASP A 68 10.63 -1.60 0.41
CA ASP A 68 10.05 -0.30 -0.01
C ASP A 68 10.45 0.85 0.93
N VAL A 69 11.75 0.91 1.23
CA VAL A 69 12.27 1.79 2.28
C VAL A 69 12.48 3.22 1.78
N ASN A 70 12.00 4.16 2.57
CA ASN A 70 12.21 5.57 2.40
C ASN A 70 12.95 6.15 3.61
N ARG A 71 13.83 7.13 3.38
CA ARG A 71 14.49 7.92 4.41
C ARG A 71 13.95 9.34 4.39
N PHE A 72 13.66 9.88 5.56
CA PHE A 72 13.21 11.26 5.69
C PHE A 72 14.40 12.24 5.63
N ASP A 73 14.31 13.22 4.72
CA ASP A 73 15.28 14.29 4.55
C ASP A 73 14.93 15.45 5.50
N ARG A 74 15.38 15.32 6.75
CA ARG A 74 15.06 16.26 7.83
C ARG A 74 15.66 17.65 7.57
N ASP A 75 16.85 17.71 6.99
CA ASP A 75 17.54 18.98 6.75
C ASP A 75 16.80 19.78 5.68
N ALA A 76 16.48 19.15 4.56
CA ALA A 76 15.67 19.78 3.51
C ALA A 76 14.28 20.22 4.03
N TYR A 77 13.64 19.41 4.87
CA TYR A 77 12.37 19.77 5.50
C TYR A 77 12.48 20.98 6.41
N ASN A 78 13.53 21.03 7.25
CA ASN A 78 13.77 22.16 8.16
C ASN A 78 14.12 23.45 7.40
N GLU A 79 14.88 23.36 6.32
CA GLU A 79 15.19 24.48 5.45
C GLU A 79 13.92 25.04 4.78
N ALA A 80 13.09 24.16 4.22
CA ALA A 80 11.84 24.57 3.60
C ALA A 80 10.92 25.29 4.60
N ARG A 81 10.87 24.84 5.86
CA ARG A 81 10.07 25.49 6.92
C ARG A 81 10.57 26.87 7.34
N LYS A 82 11.86 27.17 7.14
CA LYS A 82 12.44 28.47 7.46
C LYS A 82 12.20 29.50 6.34
N SER A 83 11.80 29.07 5.16
CA SER A 83 11.57 29.98 4.02
C SER A 83 10.32 30.83 4.26
N PRO A 84 10.41 32.14 4.26
CA PRO A 84 9.27 33.05 4.50
C PRO A 84 8.24 33.07 3.35
N ALA A 85 8.56 32.43 2.22
CA ALA A 85 7.70 32.42 1.04
C ALA A 85 6.54 31.43 1.10
N THR A 86 6.41 30.65 2.17
CA THR A 86 5.46 29.55 2.21
C THR A 86 4.30 29.89 3.15
N GLU A 87 3.25 30.51 2.62
CA GLU A 87 1.96 30.67 3.32
C GLU A 87 1.17 29.34 3.41
N GLN A 88 1.57 28.34 2.65
CA GLN A 88 0.92 27.02 2.64
C GLN A 88 1.63 26.04 3.55
N PRO A 89 0.89 25.13 4.23
CA PRO A 89 1.49 24.08 5.04
C PRO A 89 2.34 23.15 4.17
N ILE A 90 3.62 23.03 4.54
CA ILE A 90 4.57 22.17 3.83
C ILE A 90 4.22 20.70 4.12
N SER A 91 3.90 19.94 3.07
CA SER A 91 3.68 18.50 3.20
C SER A 91 5.00 17.78 3.48
N SER A 92 5.06 17.03 4.58
CA SER A 92 6.21 16.20 4.90
C SER A 92 6.45 15.06 3.87
N ALA A 93 5.43 14.71 3.10
CA ALA A 93 5.51 13.65 2.08
C ALA A 93 6.57 13.95 1.01
N ALA A 94 6.80 15.22 0.66
CA ALA A 94 7.77 15.63 -0.34
C ALA A 94 9.24 15.40 0.07
N PHE A 95 9.50 15.13 1.35
CA PHE A 95 10.85 14.98 1.90
C PHE A 95 11.26 13.53 2.17
N TRP A 96 10.44 12.58 1.78
CA TRP A 96 10.80 11.18 1.80
C TRP A 96 11.61 10.83 0.54
N ARG A 97 12.75 10.19 0.73
CA ARG A 97 13.67 9.76 -0.33
C ARG A 97 13.72 8.25 -0.37
N VAL A 98 13.44 7.67 -1.52
CA VAL A 98 13.53 6.21 -1.72
C VAL A 98 14.97 5.75 -1.53
N ILE A 99 15.17 4.71 -0.72
CA ILE A 99 16.45 4.01 -0.62
C ILE A 99 16.48 2.92 -1.69
N PRO A 100 17.46 2.97 -2.61
CA PRO A 100 17.59 1.93 -3.62
C PRO A 100 17.94 0.58 -3.00
N GLY A 101 17.32 -0.47 -3.51
CA GLY A 101 17.52 -1.86 -3.07
C GLY A 101 16.21 -2.54 -2.76
N SER A 102 16.21 -3.88 -2.78
CA SER A 102 15.01 -4.67 -2.52
C SER A 102 14.76 -4.89 -1.03
N ARG A 103 15.82 -4.85 -0.22
CA ARG A 103 15.75 -5.12 1.22
C ARG A 103 16.73 -4.26 2.00
N PHE A 104 16.31 -3.81 3.18
CA PHE A 104 17.08 -2.96 4.06
C PHE A 104 17.03 -3.51 5.47
N TYR A 105 18.19 -3.91 6.01
CA TYR A 105 18.30 -4.45 7.36
C TYR A 105 18.64 -3.35 8.37
N ILE A 106 17.90 -3.32 9.48
CA ILE A 106 18.13 -2.43 10.61
C ILE A 106 18.39 -3.30 11.85
N SER A 107 19.56 -3.14 12.47
CA SER A 107 19.87 -3.79 13.75
C SER A 107 19.06 -3.16 14.88
N GLN A 108 18.55 -3.97 15.81
CA GLN A 108 17.83 -3.49 16.98
C GLN A 108 18.68 -2.50 17.80
N SER A 109 20.00 -2.69 17.90
CA SER A 109 20.89 -1.80 18.64
C SER A 109 20.96 -0.37 18.09
N SER A 110 20.59 -0.15 16.83
CA SER A 110 20.53 1.17 16.21
C SER A 110 19.14 1.83 16.32
N ILE A 111 18.13 1.11 16.80
CA ILE A 111 16.76 1.61 16.91
C ILE A 111 16.59 2.40 18.21
N SER A 112 16.28 3.68 18.11
CA SER A 112 15.91 4.54 19.23
C SER A 112 14.41 4.52 19.51
N ASN A 113 13.60 4.52 18.45
CA ASN A 113 12.15 4.48 18.54
C ASN A 113 11.55 3.75 17.32
N LEU A 114 10.43 3.10 17.52
CA LEU A 114 9.72 2.34 16.49
C LEU A 114 8.23 2.59 16.60
N ASN A 115 7.60 2.93 15.48
CA ASN A 115 6.16 3.08 15.34
C ASN A 115 5.66 2.03 14.33
N VAL A 116 4.64 1.26 14.71
CA VAL A 116 4.06 0.20 13.89
C VAL A 116 2.69 0.62 13.39
N ARG A 117 2.44 0.43 12.10
CA ARG A 117 1.16 0.69 11.45
C ARG A 117 0.71 -0.54 10.67
N PHE A 118 -0.54 -0.90 10.83
CA PHE A 118 -1.19 -1.92 10.04
C PHE A 118 -1.95 -1.23 8.90
N VAL A 119 -1.52 -1.49 7.69
CA VAL A 119 -2.03 -0.81 6.49
C VAL A 119 -2.74 -1.84 5.63
N ALA A 120 -4.00 -1.58 5.28
CA ALA A 120 -4.72 -2.43 4.35
C ALA A 120 -3.94 -2.46 3.02
N ARG A 121 -3.65 -3.66 2.52
CA ARG A 121 -3.07 -3.84 1.21
C ARG A 121 -4.09 -3.38 0.18
N ASP A 122 -3.70 -2.48 -0.68
CA ASP A 122 -4.61 -1.75 -1.58
C ASP A 122 -5.09 -2.63 -2.76
N GLN A 123 -5.47 -3.87 -2.45
CA GLN A 123 -6.13 -4.77 -3.41
C GLN A 123 -7.51 -4.22 -3.83
N THR A 124 -8.13 -3.42 -2.97
CA THR A 124 -9.41 -2.80 -3.26
C THR A 124 -9.31 -1.80 -4.42
N LEU A 125 -8.23 -1.02 -4.48
CA LEU A 125 -8.00 -0.08 -5.59
C LEU A 125 -7.58 -0.81 -6.86
N ILE A 126 -6.76 -1.85 -6.77
CA ILE A 126 -6.36 -2.67 -7.92
C ILE A 126 -7.58 -3.39 -8.49
N SER A 127 -8.39 -4.04 -7.66
CA SER A 127 -9.61 -4.73 -8.10
C SER A 127 -10.68 -3.76 -8.62
N LEU A 128 -10.72 -2.52 -8.12
CA LEU A 128 -11.60 -1.48 -8.63
C LEU A 128 -11.10 -0.96 -9.98
N ALA A 129 -9.79 -0.76 -10.13
CA ALA A 129 -9.17 -0.37 -11.39
C ALA A 129 -9.34 -1.45 -12.47
N GLU A 130 -9.15 -2.72 -12.13
CA GLU A 130 -9.42 -3.86 -13.01
C GLU A 130 -10.89 -3.92 -13.42
N LYS A 131 -11.84 -3.74 -12.50
CA LYS A 131 -13.28 -3.69 -12.82
C LYS A 131 -13.67 -2.50 -13.70
N ILE A 132 -13.01 -1.35 -13.55
CA ILE A 132 -13.24 -0.19 -14.41
C ILE A 132 -12.70 -0.46 -15.81
N LEU A 133 -11.51 -1.04 -15.93
CA LEU A 133 -10.92 -1.41 -17.22
C LEU A 133 -11.77 -2.46 -17.95
N ASP A 134 -12.24 -3.49 -17.26
CA ASP A 134 -13.12 -4.52 -17.83
C ASP A 134 -14.48 -3.94 -18.25
N ALA A 135 -14.99 -2.92 -17.54
CA ALA A 135 -16.24 -2.25 -17.90
C ALA A 135 -16.09 -1.32 -19.12
N GLU A 136 -14.94 -0.72 -19.33
CA GLU A 136 -14.64 0.09 -20.52
C GLU A 136 -14.47 -0.79 -21.76
N ASP A 137 -13.85 -1.95 -21.65
CA ASP A 137 -13.71 -2.90 -22.77
C ASP A 137 -15.05 -3.51 -23.21
N THR A 138 -16.00 -3.66 -22.29
CA THR A 138 -17.33 -4.22 -22.61
C THR A 138 -18.25 -3.20 -23.30
N ASN A 139 -17.96 -1.91 -23.20
CA ASN A 139 -18.81 -0.84 -23.75
C ASN A 139 -18.38 -0.38 -25.15
N THR A 140 -17.40 -1.04 -25.78
CA THR A 140 -16.81 -0.57 -27.05
C THR A 140 -17.40 -1.26 -28.30
N TYR A 141 -18.32 -2.22 -28.19
CA TYR A 141 -18.86 -2.96 -29.35
C TYR A 141 -20.38 -3.10 -29.35
N GLU A 142 -21.10 -2.00 -29.47
CA GLU A 142 -22.42 -1.97 -30.08
C GLU A 142 -22.62 -0.68 -30.87
N VAL A 143 -21.83 -0.50 -31.91
CA VAL A 143 -22.25 0.36 -33.02
C VAL A 143 -23.16 -0.49 -33.91
N VAL A 144 -24.43 -0.45 -33.64
CA VAL A 144 -25.45 -0.94 -34.56
C VAL A 144 -25.41 -0.04 -35.78
N VAL A 145 -24.80 -0.52 -36.86
CA VAL A 145 -24.97 0.08 -38.19
C VAL A 145 -26.34 -0.31 -38.67
N GLU A 146 -27.34 0.54 -38.41
CA GLU A 146 -28.58 0.49 -39.15
C GLU A 146 -28.30 0.93 -40.60
N SER A 147 -28.25 -0.04 -41.50
CA SER A 147 -28.28 0.20 -42.94
C SER A 147 -29.67 0.65 -43.29
N GLU A 148 -29.83 1.93 -43.57
CA GLU A 148 -31.01 2.46 -44.28
C GLU A 148 -31.01 1.86 -45.70
N ASP A 149 -31.85 0.84 -45.90
CA ASP A 149 -32.23 0.38 -47.24
C ASP A 149 -33.12 1.44 -47.86
N ASP A 150 -32.54 2.22 -48.73
CA ASP A 150 -33.17 3.18 -49.64
C ASP A 150 -34.00 2.41 -50.69
N GLN A 151 -35.27 2.19 -50.42
CA GLN A 151 -36.23 1.72 -51.42
C GLN A 151 -36.78 2.94 -52.16
N SER A 152 -36.08 3.32 -53.22
CA SER A 152 -36.62 4.16 -54.26
C SER A 152 -37.68 3.36 -55.07
N ASN A 153 -38.93 3.55 -54.77
CA ASN A 153 -40.01 3.08 -55.64
C ASN A 153 -40.51 4.24 -56.51
N SER A 154 -40.07 4.24 -57.76
CA SER A 154 -40.55 5.10 -58.83
C SER A 154 -41.88 4.57 -59.33
N GLU A 155 -42.96 5.23 -59.01
CA GLU A 155 -44.22 5.13 -59.79
C GLU A 155 -44.57 6.48 -60.40
N HIS A 156 -44.47 6.46 -61.66
CA HIS A 156 -44.99 7.50 -62.62
C HIS A 156 -46.44 7.19 -62.93
N PRO A 157 -47.36 8.13 -62.89
CA PRO A 157 -48.52 8.01 -63.72
C PRO A 157 -48.58 9.14 -64.75
N ASP A 158 -48.66 8.72 -66.03
CA ASP A 158 -49.15 9.48 -67.12
C ASP A 158 -50.60 9.97 -66.88
N ILE A 159 -50.83 11.24 -67.08
CA ILE A 159 -52.18 11.69 -67.39
C ILE A 159 -52.14 12.75 -68.49
N TYR A 160 -52.84 12.43 -69.56
CA TYR A 160 -53.31 13.27 -70.66
C TYR A 160 -54.21 14.39 -70.21
N SER A 161 -54.09 15.53 -70.79
CA SER A 161 -55.03 16.37 -71.51
C SER A 161 -54.59 17.81 -71.63
#